data_d854c315f3303e9ce7bbc43c5cf85d5e
#
_entry.id   d854c315f3303e9ce7bbc43c5cf85d5e
#
_cell.length_a   1.000
_cell.length_b   1.000
_cell.length_c   1.000
_cell.angle_alpha   90.00
_cell.angle_beta   90.00
_cell.angle_gamma   90.00
#
_symmetry.space_group_name_H-M   'P 1'
#
loop_
_entity.id
_entity.type
_entity.pdbx_description
1 polymer ?
#
loop_
_entity_poly.entity_id
_entity_poly.type
_entity_poly.pdbx_seq_one_letter_code
_entity_poly.pdbx_strand_id
1 'polypeptide(L)'
;MLTAKENLRQTIIDGGKPDRFSNNYEGIYLMMHPWIMHSGALLAPGDKGKVNAWGVTMDFPAHTPGAFPVHTPDKVVVKDIEDWKDYVKAPPTTFAEAEWEEFQKQYEEVRNSGKAYAAPLYVTGLFEMSHYLCAIDDALVYYMTNPDEMHELLKYVTEFELRIAEGICDHLHPEAIFHHDDWGTENNSFLRPEMFADYFVEPYKEIYGYYHDHGVEFVFHHNDSYSANLVPYMIEMGIDVWQGNMESNDTKAMLEKYKGQIAFMGNIDNKDVDFHGWTPEDVKRVAYEHLDGYDFQSYIPCITQGGPGSTFSGTYVELCKYIDQYNCEKFGFTQQEIEDARLPLQVIFG
;
A
#
# COMPACT_ATOMS: atom_id res chain seq x y z
N MET A 1 2.29 -5.31 -28.11
CA MET A 1 1.95 -5.43 -26.68
C MET A 1 2.61 -4.29 -25.90
N LEU A 2 1.89 -3.68 -24.98
CA LEU A 2 2.43 -2.65 -24.10
C LEU A 2 3.42 -3.25 -23.09
N THR A 3 4.43 -2.49 -22.63
CA THR A 3 5.19 -2.88 -21.44
C THR A 3 4.26 -2.91 -20.22
N ALA A 4 4.66 -3.61 -19.15
CA ALA A 4 3.85 -3.66 -17.92
C ALA A 4 3.61 -2.26 -17.34
N LYS A 5 4.61 -1.37 -17.38
CA LYS A 5 4.48 0.03 -16.99
C LYS A 5 3.46 0.77 -17.85
N GLU A 6 3.56 0.66 -19.17
CA GLU A 6 2.61 1.33 -20.08
C GLU A 6 1.19 0.78 -19.94
N ASN A 7 1.05 -0.55 -19.80
CA ASN A 7 -0.25 -1.19 -19.58
C ASN A 7 -0.90 -0.73 -18.28
N LEU A 8 -0.12 -0.70 -17.19
CA LEU A 8 -0.58 -0.18 -15.90
C LEU A 8 -1.01 1.30 -16.01
N ARG A 9 -0.20 2.13 -16.68
CA ARG A 9 -0.56 3.52 -16.92
C ARG A 9 -1.88 3.65 -17.67
N GLN A 10 -2.06 2.86 -18.74
CA GLN A 10 -3.30 2.86 -19.51
C GLN A 10 -4.50 2.30 -18.73
N THR A 11 -4.26 1.46 -17.73
CA THR A 11 -5.30 0.95 -16.82
C THR A 11 -5.78 2.06 -15.86
N ILE A 12 -4.87 2.92 -15.38
CA ILE A 12 -5.15 3.94 -14.37
C ILE A 12 -5.80 5.19 -14.97
N ILE A 13 -5.23 5.73 -16.06
CA ILE A 13 -5.68 7.03 -16.61
C ILE A 13 -7.08 6.95 -17.23
N ASP A 14 -7.84 8.04 -17.13
CA ASP A 14 -9.13 8.15 -17.78
C ASP A 14 -9.02 8.03 -19.31
N GLY A 15 -9.92 7.24 -19.90
CA GLY A 15 -9.90 6.95 -21.33
C GLY A 15 -8.69 6.17 -21.83
N GLY A 16 -7.88 5.62 -20.94
CA GLY A 16 -6.74 4.79 -21.30
C GLY A 16 -7.13 3.50 -22.04
N LYS A 17 -6.16 2.88 -22.70
CA LYS A 17 -6.35 1.70 -23.54
C LYS A 17 -5.34 0.62 -23.18
N PRO A 18 -5.49 -0.03 -22.03
CA PRO A 18 -4.69 -1.19 -21.70
C PRO A 18 -4.96 -2.33 -22.70
N ASP A 19 -3.99 -3.19 -22.92
CA ASP A 19 -4.13 -4.30 -23.87
C ASP A 19 -4.41 -5.65 -23.18
N ARG A 20 -4.31 -5.70 -21.84
CA ARG A 20 -4.58 -6.86 -21.00
C ARG A 20 -4.85 -6.45 -19.56
N PHE A 21 -5.25 -7.38 -18.71
CA PHE A 21 -5.21 -7.14 -17.27
C PHE A 21 -3.76 -6.95 -16.78
N SER A 22 -3.51 -5.88 -16.05
CA SER A 22 -2.25 -5.76 -15.28
C SER A 22 -2.21 -6.82 -14.19
N ASN A 23 -1.09 -7.54 -14.08
CA ASN A 23 -0.97 -8.70 -13.22
C ASN A 23 -0.38 -8.29 -11.86
N ASN A 24 -1.23 -8.12 -10.83
CA ASN A 24 -0.75 -7.74 -9.49
C ASN A 24 0.21 -6.53 -9.57
N TYR A 25 1.43 -6.69 -9.06
CA TYR A 25 2.47 -5.64 -9.01
C TYR A 25 3.37 -5.59 -10.25
N GLU A 26 3.02 -6.21 -11.40
CA GLU A 26 3.95 -6.31 -12.56
C GLU A 26 4.42 -4.95 -13.11
N GLY A 27 3.59 -3.92 -12.99
CA GLY A 27 3.87 -2.57 -13.53
C GLY A 27 4.44 -1.59 -12.50
N ILE A 28 4.52 -1.97 -11.23
CA ILE A 28 5.10 -1.18 -10.14
C ILE A 28 6.16 -2.02 -9.41
N TYR A 29 7.33 -1.44 -9.16
CA TYR A 29 8.43 -2.11 -8.47
C TYR A 29 8.64 -1.44 -7.12
N LEU A 30 8.32 -2.15 -6.03
CA LEU A 30 8.45 -1.61 -4.68
C LEU A 30 9.91 -1.56 -4.28
N MET A 31 10.35 -0.39 -3.85
CA MET A 31 11.75 -0.07 -3.62
C MET A 31 11.99 0.34 -2.18
N MET A 32 13.15 -0.07 -1.66
CA MET A 32 13.61 0.36 -0.34
C MET A 32 14.30 1.72 -0.42
N HIS A 33 14.48 2.38 0.73
CA HIS A 33 15.18 3.65 0.90
C HIS A 33 15.70 3.77 2.34
N PRO A 34 16.58 4.74 2.67
CA PRO A 34 17.20 4.80 3.99
C PRO A 34 16.21 4.79 5.15
N TRP A 35 15.11 5.56 5.08
CA TRP A 35 14.14 5.56 6.17
C TRP A 35 13.57 4.16 6.45
N ILE A 36 13.09 3.43 5.45
CA ILE A 36 12.48 2.11 5.69
C ILE A 36 13.48 1.13 6.35
N MET A 37 14.76 1.24 6.01
CA MET A 37 15.83 0.43 6.62
C MET A 37 16.06 0.77 8.09
N HIS A 38 15.87 2.04 8.48
CA HIS A 38 16.03 2.52 9.86
C HIS A 38 14.74 2.53 10.68
N SER A 39 13.59 2.42 10.04
CA SER A 39 12.26 2.53 10.68
C SER A 39 11.98 1.43 11.71
N GLY A 40 12.57 0.23 11.53
CA GLY A 40 12.21 -0.97 12.28
C GLY A 40 10.89 -1.62 11.81
N ALA A 41 10.38 -1.23 10.62
CA ALA A 41 9.19 -1.84 10.02
C ALA A 41 9.48 -3.20 9.36
N LEU A 42 10.73 -3.45 8.96
CA LEU A 42 11.14 -4.70 8.30
C LEU A 42 11.30 -5.82 9.35
N LEU A 43 10.21 -6.49 9.66
CA LEU A 43 10.15 -7.61 10.57
C LEU A 43 9.98 -8.93 9.81
N ALA A 44 10.39 -10.03 10.44
CA ALA A 44 10.22 -11.38 9.90
C ALA A 44 9.18 -12.16 10.71
N PRO A 45 8.45 -13.11 10.08
CA PRO A 45 7.56 -14.02 10.81
C PRO A 45 8.26 -14.70 11.99
N GLY A 46 7.70 -14.56 13.19
CA GLY A 46 8.26 -15.06 14.45
C GLY A 46 9.02 -14.04 15.28
N ASP A 47 9.30 -12.83 14.79
CA ASP A 47 9.87 -11.74 15.57
C ASP A 47 8.92 -11.32 16.71
N LYS A 48 9.49 -11.06 17.90
CA LYS A 48 8.75 -10.64 19.09
C LYS A 48 9.46 -9.54 19.86
N GLY A 49 8.67 -8.59 20.38
CA GLY A 49 9.16 -7.52 21.24
C GLY A 49 10.19 -6.62 20.57
N LYS A 50 10.18 -6.50 19.26
CA LYS A 50 11.04 -5.59 18.52
C LYS A 50 10.54 -4.17 18.71
N VAL A 51 11.43 -3.23 18.93
CA VAL A 51 11.07 -1.83 19.11
C VAL A 51 11.45 -1.09 17.84
N ASN A 52 10.46 -0.42 17.21
CA ASN A 52 10.69 0.39 16.03
C ASN A 52 11.29 1.77 16.36
N ALA A 53 11.59 2.56 15.36
CA ALA A 53 12.22 3.87 15.53
C ALA A 53 11.36 4.90 16.31
N TRP A 54 10.03 4.71 16.35
CA TRP A 54 9.11 5.52 17.12
C TRP A 54 8.91 5.03 18.58
N GLY A 55 9.63 3.98 18.99
CA GLY A 55 9.51 3.39 20.31
C GLY A 55 8.36 2.40 20.47
N VAL A 56 7.64 2.08 19.40
CA VAL A 56 6.53 1.12 19.43
C VAL A 56 7.07 -0.31 19.47
N THR A 57 6.56 -1.11 20.40
CA THR A 57 6.87 -2.55 20.47
C THR A 57 6.03 -3.31 19.48
N MET A 58 6.68 -4.13 18.64
CA MET A 58 6.07 -4.89 17.55
C MET A 58 6.29 -6.39 17.72
N ASP A 59 5.28 -7.18 17.37
CA ASP A 59 5.36 -8.63 17.20
C ASP A 59 4.96 -9.01 15.77
N PHE A 60 5.61 -10.01 15.18
CA PHE A 60 5.17 -10.62 13.93
C PHE A 60 4.88 -12.10 14.15
N PRO A 61 3.66 -12.48 14.53
CA PRO A 61 3.29 -13.90 14.66
C PRO A 61 3.45 -14.63 13.32
N ALA A 62 4.02 -15.84 13.35
CA ALA A 62 4.38 -16.58 12.13
C ALA A 62 3.19 -17.01 11.23
N HIS A 63 1.96 -16.81 11.70
CA HIS A 63 0.72 -17.21 11.00
C HIS A 63 -0.16 -16.01 10.61
N THR A 64 0.37 -14.79 10.76
CA THR A 64 -0.31 -13.56 10.37
C THR A 64 0.31 -12.97 9.09
N PRO A 65 -0.44 -12.18 8.32
CA PRO A 65 0.07 -11.57 7.10
C PRO A 65 1.09 -10.45 7.34
N GLY A 66 1.21 -9.94 8.58
CA GLY A 66 2.08 -8.83 8.92
C GLY A 66 2.41 -8.75 10.40
N ALA A 67 3.21 -7.73 10.74
CA ALA A 67 3.55 -7.38 12.13
C ALA A 67 2.49 -6.45 12.73
N PHE A 68 2.31 -6.54 14.05
CA PHE A 68 1.33 -5.74 14.77
C PHE A 68 1.97 -5.08 16.00
N PRO A 69 1.51 -3.89 16.40
CA PRO A 69 1.92 -3.27 17.65
C PRO A 69 1.39 -4.05 18.87
N VAL A 70 2.19 -4.08 19.92
CA VAL A 70 1.84 -4.72 21.21
C VAL A 70 1.20 -3.68 22.12
N HIS A 71 -0.12 -3.71 22.25
CA HIS A 71 -0.92 -2.73 22.97
C HIS A 71 -1.17 -3.14 24.46
N THR A 72 -0.12 -3.61 25.16
CA THR A 72 -0.23 -3.78 26.62
C THR A 72 0.11 -2.46 27.33
N PRO A 73 -0.45 -2.17 28.51
CA PRO A 73 -0.27 -0.88 29.18
C PRO A 73 1.18 -0.46 29.42
N ASP A 74 2.09 -1.42 29.58
CA ASP A 74 3.53 -1.18 29.73
C ASP A 74 4.24 -0.89 28.40
N LYS A 75 3.64 -1.26 27.25
CA LYS A 75 4.23 -1.13 25.90
C LYS A 75 3.69 0.05 25.09
N VAL A 76 2.47 0.50 25.37
CA VAL A 76 1.92 1.70 24.73
C VAL A 76 2.85 2.89 24.97
N VAL A 77 3.15 3.65 23.91
CA VAL A 77 4.08 4.79 23.98
C VAL A 77 3.43 5.98 24.71
N VAL A 78 2.30 6.45 24.21
CA VAL A 78 1.55 7.57 24.80
C VAL A 78 0.73 7.07 25.97
N LYS A 79 1.05 7.53 27.18
CA LYS A 79 0.34 7.15 28.41
C LYS A 79 -0.81 8.08 28.73
N ASP A 80 -0.72 9.32 28.28
CA ASP A 80 -1.71 10.37 28.42
C ASP A 80 -1.65 11.24 27.17
N ILE A 81 -2.75 11.38 26.47
CA ILE A 81 -2.80 12.14 25.22
C ILE A 81 -2.60 13.64 25.45
N GLU A 82 -2.99 14.18 26.60
CA GLU A 82 -2.80 15.59 26.94
C GLU A 82 -1.30 15.94 27.04
N ASP A 83 -0.48 14.97 27.39
CA ASP A 83 0.97 15.08 27.54
C ASP A 83 1.77 14.34 26.43
N TRP A 84 1.16 14.03 25.26
CA TRP A 84 1.76 13.22 24.21
C TRP A 84 3.17 13.69 23.79
N LYS A 85 3.44 14.99 23.85
CA LYS A 85 4.74 15.59 23.50
C LYS A 85 5.89 15.14 24.41
N ASP A 86 5.57 14.66 25.62
CA ASP A 86 6.57 14.13 26.53
C ASP A 86 7.00 12.71 26.15
N TYR A 87 6.12 11.96 25.49
CA TYR A 87 6.32 10.56 25.12
C TYR A 87 6.85 10.40 23.69
N VAL A 88 6.31 11.15 22.72
CA VAL A 88 6.59 10.96 21.29
C VAL A 88 7.77 11.83 20.85
N LYS A 89 8.76 11.19 20.25
CA LYS A 89 9.91 11.87 19.62
C LYS A 89 10.11 11.30 18.21
N ALA A 90 10.03 12.16 17.20
CA ALA A 90 10.27 11.76 15.85
C ALA A 90 11.70 11.25 15.65
N PRO A 91 11.89 10.17 14.90
CA PRO A 91 13.21 9.70 14.50
C PRO A 91 13.96 10.73 13.63
N PRO A 92 15.29 10.55 13.42
CA PRO A 92 16.03 11.35 12.43
C PRO A 92 15.47 11.15 11.01
N THR A 93 15.41 12.24 10.24
CA THR A 93 14.96 12.25 8.83
C THR A 93 16.10 12.48 7.84
N THR A 94 17.32 12.65 8.35
CA THR A 94 18.51 12.86 7.53
C THR A 94 19.40 11.62 7.56
N PHE A 95 19.88 11.19 6.38
CA PHE A 95 20.70 10.00 6.19
C PHE A 95 22.00 10.39 5.48
N ALA A 96 23.05 9.57 5.62
CA ALA A 96 24.30 9.82 4.95
C ALA A 96 24.14 9.67 3.42
N GLU A 97 24.88 10.48 2.65
CA GLU A 97 24.84 10.42 1.18
C GLU A 97 25.11 9.01 0.64
N ALA A 98 26.05 8.28 1.25
CA ALA A 98 26.37 6.91 0.89
C ALA A 98 25.20 5.93 1.07
N GLU A 99 24.26 6.21 1.98
CA GLU A 99 23.05 5.39 2.13
C GLU A 99 22.07 5.62 0.98
N TRP A 100 21.96 6.86 0.48
CA TRP A 100 21.17 7.17 -0.70
C TRP A 100 21.77 6.60 -1.98
N GLU A 101 23.10 6.70 -2.17
CA GLU A 101 23.82 6.14 -3.34
C GLU A 101 23.56 4.64 -3.53
N GLU A 102 23.39 3.88 -2.45
CA GLU A 102 23.09 2.46 -2.50
C GLU A 102 21.75 2.18 -3.22
N PHE A 103 20.74 3.03 -2.98
CA PHE A 103 19.42 2.88 -3.60
C PHE A 103 19.31 3.57 -4.95
N GLN A 104 19.96 4.70 -5.18
CA GLN A 104 19.88 5.48 -6.43
C GLN A 104 20.09 4.60 -7.66
N LYS A 105 21.11 3.76 -7.63
CA LYS A 105 21.42 2.85 -8.75
C LYS A 105 20.27 1.89 -9.04
N GLN A 106 19.65 1.33 -8.02
CA GLN A 106 18.53 0.40 -8.17
C GLN A 106 17.30 1.13 -8.77
N TYR A 107 17.03 2.35 -8.30
CA TYR A 107 15.94 3.18 -8.86
C TYR A 107 16.19 3.52 -10.33
N GLU A 108 17.43 3.86 -10.69
CA GLU A 108 17.82 4.13 -12.08
C GLU A 108 17.69 2.88 -12.96
N GLU A 109 18.07 1.72 -12.49
CA GLU A 109 17.92 0.46 -13.23
C GLU A 109 16.45 0.17 -13.54
N VAL A 110 15.54 0.33 -12.57
CA VAL A 110 14.10 0.13 -12.76
C VAL A 110 13.54 1.16 -13.76
N ARG A 111 13.82 2.46 -13.56
CA ARG A 111 13.37 3.53 -14.47
C ARG A 111 13.86 3.31 -15.90
N ASN A 112 15.16 3.02 -16.07
CA ASN A 112 15.78 2.83 -17.39
C ASN A 112 15.27 1.59 -18.10
N SER A 113 14.71 0.61 -17.39
CA SER A 113 14.08 -0.56 -18.02
C SER A 113 12.85 -0.18 -18.84
N GLY A 114 12.12 0.89 -18.45
CA GLY A 114 10.84 1.29 -19.03
C GLY A 114 9.71 0.28 -18.81
N LYS A 115 9.91 -0.70 -17.89
CA LYS A 115 8.98 -1.82 -17.69
C LYS A 115 8.16 -1.75 -16.40
N ALA A 116 8.59 -0.95 -15.42
CA ALA A 116 7.88 -0.75 -14.16
C ALA A 116 8.11 0.67 -13.63
N TYR A 117 7.19 1.16 -12.81
CA TYR A 117 7.39 2.35 -11.99
C TYR A 117 8.29 2.02 -10.81
N ALA A 118 9.35 2.81 -10.59
CA ALA A 118 10.14 2.72 -9.37
C ALA A 118 9.40 3.45 -8.24
N ALA A 119 8.92 2.71 -7.26
CA ALA A 119 8.07 3.23 -6.19
C ALA A 119 8.66 2.95 -4.80
N PRO A 120 9.03 3.97 -4.02
CA PRO A 120 9.38 3.79 -2.62
C PRO A 120 8.19 3.24 -1.84
N LEU A 121 8.49 2.32 -0.92
CA LEU A 121 7.54 1.80 0.03
C LEU A 121 7.53 2.68 1.27
N TYR A 122 6.43 3.32 1.61
CA TYR A 122 6.25 4.02 2.88
C TYR A 122 5.24 3.29 3.78
N VAL A 123 5.67 2.96 4.96
CA VAL A 123 4.90 2.43 6.08
C VAL A 123 5.46 3.05 7.37
N THR A 124 4.73 3.44 8.30
CA THR A 124 3.30 3.34 8.63
C THR A 124 2.65 4.69 8.36
N GLY A 125 1.41 4.70 7.83
CA GLY A 125 0.69 5.95 7.57
C GLY A 125 0.12 6.62 8.83
N LEU A 126 -0.63 7.71 8.63
CA LEU A 126 -1.02 8.62 9.73
C LEU A 126 -1.98 7.97 10.75
N PHE A 127 -3.01 7.25 10.26
CA PHE A 127 -3.97 6.60 11.15
C PHE A 127 -3.29 5.47 11.93
N GLU A 128 -2.59 4.59 11.25
CA GLU A 128 -1.86 3.50 11.89
C GLU A 128 -0.82 4.03 12.88
N MET A 129 -0.05 5.08 12.53
CA MET A 129 0.92 5.67 13.44
C MET A 129 0.25 6.20 14.70
N SER A 130 -0.92 6.83 14.60
CA SER A 130 -1.65 7.33 15.77
C SER A 130 -2.00 6.21 16.74
N HIS A 131 -2.55 5.10 16.24
CA HIS A 131 -2.92 3.99 17.10
C HIS A 131 -1.74 3.08 17.48
N TYR A 132 -0.65 3.07 16.73
CA TYR A 132 0.60 2.42 17.14
C TYR A 132 1.17 3.09 18.39
N LEU A 133 1.09 4.42 18.45
CA LEU A 133 1.57 5.21 19.57
C LEU A 133 0.63 5.17 20.79
N CYS A 134 -0.69 5.21 20.56
CA CYS A 134 -1.70 5.40 21.63
C CYS A 134 -2.42 4.10 22.05
N ALA A 135 -2.26 2.97 21.36
CA ALA A 135 -3.16 1.83 21.29
C ALA A 135 -4.45 2.15 20.53
N ILE A 136 -5.01 1.12 19.84
CA ILE A 136 -6.14 1.37 18.92
C ILE A 136 -7.42 1.78 19.67
N ASP A 137 -7.70 1.15 20.80
CA ASP A 137 -8.89 1.44 21.60
C ASP A 137 -8.85 2.89 22.12
N ASP A 138 -7.69 3.32 22.65
CA ASP A 138 -7.50 4.66 23.17
C ASP A 138 -7.49 5.70 22.06
N ALA A 139 -6.80 5.45 20.92
CA ALA A 139 -6.80 6.35 19.79
C ALA A 139 -8.20 6.64 19.27
N LEU A 140 -9.06 5.60 19.12
CA LEU A 140 -10.44 5.77 18.68
C LEU A 140 -11.27 6.61 19.66
N VAL A 141 -10.99 6.52 20.96
CA VAL A 141 -11.63 7.39 21.98
C VAL A 141 -11.08 8.81 21.87
N TYR A 142 -9.77 8.99 21.73
CA TYR A 142 -9.12 10.31 21.64
C TYR A 142 -9.57 11.13 20.43
N TYR A 143 -9.83 10.52 19.29
CA TYR A 143 -10.46 11.21 18.14
C TYR A 143 -11.79 11.88 18.48
N MET A 144 -12.49 11.43 19.54
CA MET A 144 -13.77 12.01 19.97
C MET A 144 -13.63 12.92 21.18
N THR A 145 -12.70 12.63 22.09
CA THR A 145 -12.58 13.31 23.38
C THR A 145 -11.48 14.36 23.45
N ASN A 146 -10.43 14.19 22.65
CA ASN A 146 -9.22 15.01 22.64
C ASN A 146 -8.85 15.44 21.20
N PRO A 147 -9.76 16.11 20.48
CA PRO A 147 -9.54 16.40 19.05
C PRO A 147 -8.33 17.32 18.82
N ASP A 148 -8.09 18.28 19.68
CA ASP A 148 -6.99 19.23 19.53
C ASP A 148 -5.63 18.51 19.62
N GLU A 149 -5.46 17.62 20.61
CA GLU A 149 -4.24 16.83 20.81
C GLU A 149 -4.02 15.85 19.65
N MET A 150 -5.10 15.23 19.15
CA MET A 150 -5.01 14.31 18.01
C MET A 150 -4.63 15.05 16.72
N HIS A 151 -5.18 16.24 16.45
CA HIS A 151 -4.76 17.07 15.34
C HIS A 151 -3.29 17.49 15.45
N GLU A 152 -2.84 17.87 16.66
CA GLU A 152 -1.42 18.24 16.90
C GLU A 152 -0.48 17.04 16.69
N LEU A 153 -0.86 15.83 17.17
CA LEU A 153 -0.09 14.60 16.97
C LEU A 153 0.00 14.23 15.49
N LEU A 154 -1.14 14.24 14.80
CA LEU A 154 -1.17 13.96 13.35
C LEU A 154 -0.35 14.98 12.55
N LYS A 155 -0.45 16.26 12.87
CA LYS A 155 0.40 17.29 12.25
C LYS A 155 1.88 17.01 12.47
N TYR A 156 2.28 16.61 13.67
CA TYR A 156 3.67 16.27 13.98
C TYR A 156 4.19 15.09 13.16
N VAL A 157 3.35 14.06 12.97
CA VAL A 157 3.67 12.91 12.13
C VAL A 157 3.70 13.30 10.66
N THR A 158 2.76 14.13 10.19
CA THR A 158 2.73 14.68 8.82
C THR A 158 4.01 15.45 8.48
N GLU A 159 4.46 16.34 9.38
CA GLU A 159 5.71 17.09 9.21
C GLU A 159 6.95 16.17 9.15
N PHE A 160 6.93 15.06 9.89
CA PHE A 160 7.97 14.05 9.79
C PHE A 160 7.94 13.35 8.43
N GLU A 161 6.78 12.91 7.97
CA GLU A 161 6.62 12.22 6.70
C GLU A 161 7.00 13.10 5.51
N LEU A 162 6.65 14.38 5.54
CA LEU A 162 7.05 15.35 4.51
C LEU A 162 8.59 15.48 4.42
N ARG A 163 9.29 15.46 5.56
CA ARG A 163 10.77 15.48 5.53
C ARG A 163 11.37 14.20 4.95
N ILE A 164 10.72 13.06 5.17
CA ILE A 164 11.12 11.79 4.50
C ILE A 164 10.83 11.87 3.00
N ALA A 165 9.67 12.40 2.62
CA ALA A 165 9.30 12.61 1.23
C ALA A 165 10.28 13.54 0.49
N GLU A 166 10.72 14.63 1.14
CA GLU A 166 11.78 15.51 0.63
C GLU A 166 13.05 14.73 0.30
N GLY A 167 13.57 13.96 1.26
CA GLY A 167 14.78 13.15 1.03
C GLY A 167 14.59 12.11 -0.09
N ILE A 168 13.45 11.44 -0.15
CA ILE A 168 13.12 10.48 -1.21
C ILE A 168 13.08 11.17 -2.58
N CYS A 169 12.39 12.30 -2.71
CA CYS A 169 12.27 13.01 -3.97
C CYS A 169 13.62 13.58 -4.44
N ASP A 170 14.38 14.18 -3.54
CA ASP A 170 15.66 14.82 -3.86
C ASP A 170 16.74 13.82 -4.30
N HIS A 171 16.76 12.63 -3.69
CA HIS A 171 17.80 11.64 -3.96
C HIS A 171 17.38 10.54 -4.95
N LEU A 172 16.14 10.10 -4.93
CA LEU A 172 15.71 8.91 -5.66
C LEU A 172 14.86 9.21 -6.90
N HIS A 173 14.21 10.40 -6.96
CA HIS A 173 13.34 10.81 -8.05
C HIS A 173 12.31 9.74 -8.43
N PRO A 174 11.43 9.34 -7.51
CA PRO A 174 10.46 8.26 -7.74
C PRO A 174 9.45 8.64 -8.82
N GLU A 175 8.95 7.63 -9.54
CA GLU A 175 7.90 7.83 -10.56
C GLU A 175 6.51 7.50 -10.02
N ALA A 176 6.43 6.71 -8.97
CA ALA A 176 5.23 6.40 -8.19
C ALA A 176 5.62 6.25 -6.73
N ILE A 177 4.65 6.21 -5.82
CA ILE A 177 4.85 5.81 -4.42
C ILE A 177 3.89 4.69 -4.06
N PHE A 178 4.26 3.88 -3.07
CA PHE A 178 3.39 2.92 -2.43
C PHE A 178 3.32 3.23 -0.94
N HIS A 179 2.18 3.72 -0.50
CA HIS A 179 1.93 4.20 0.86
C HIS A 179 0.94 3.28 1.57
N HIS A 180 1.20 2.96 2.83
CA HIS A 180 0.40 2.01 3.60
C HIS A 180 -0.24 2.67 4.82
N ASP A 181 -1.58 2.62 4.90
CA ASP A 181 -2.35 3.04 6.07
C ASP A 181 -3.74 2.41 6.07
N ASP A 182 -4.02 1.51 6.99
CA ASP A 182 -5.29 0.79 7.08
C ASP A 182 -6.32 1.54 7.92
N TRP A 183 -7.52 1.78 7.35
CA TRP A 183 -8.53 2.66 7.94
C TRP A 183 -9.77 1.96 8.47
N GLY A 184 -9.76 0.64 8.52
CA GLY A 184 -10.95 -0.10 8.93
C GLY A 184 -10.71 -1.57 9.25
N THR A 185 -11.83 -2.26 9.38
CA THR A 185 -11.92 -3.71 9.45
C THR A 185 -12.46 -4.25 8.13
N GLU A 186 -12.65 -5.57 8.02
CA GLU A 186 -13.28 -6.20 6.85
C GLU A 186 -14.68 -5.62 6.52
N ASN A 187 -15.39 -5.09 7.50
CA ASN A 187 -16.80 -4.73 7.36
C ASN A 187 -17.11 -3.24 7.52
N ASN A 188 -16.24 -2.46 8.14
CA ASN A 188 -16.47 -1.04 8.41
C ASN A 188 -15.16 -0.26 8.52
N SER A 189 -15.18 1.01 8.08
CA SER A 189 -14.14 1.96 8.45
C SER A 189 -14.17 2.22 9.97
N PHE A 190 -12.99 2.45 10.58
CA PHE A 190 -12.88 2.74 12.01
C PHE A 190 -13.55 4.06 12.38
N LEU A 191 -13.41 5.06 11.52
CA LEU A 191 -14.02 6.36 11.70
C LEU A 191 -15.16 6.55 10.71
N ARG A 192 -16.22 7.26 11.11
CA ARG A 192 -17.23 7.70 10.16
C ARG A 192 -16.62 8.67 9.14
N PRO A 193 -17.15 8.74 7.90
CA PRO A 193 -16.52 9.49 6.81
C PRO A 193 -16.21 10.94 7.12
N GLU A 194 -17.10 11.67 7.80
CA GLU A 194 -16.90 13.08 8.13
C GLU A 194 -15.77 13.28 9.17
N MET A 195 -15.65 12.36 10.12
CA MET A 195 -14.57 12.37 11.11
C MET A 195 -13.24 11.99 10.46
N PHE A 196 -13.23 11.00 9.58
CA PHE A 196 -12.06 10.65 8.79
C PHE A 196 -11.56 11.86 7.98
N ALA A 197 -12.49 12.56 7.32
CA ALA A 197 -12.14 13.73 6.51
C ALA A 197 -11.52 14.85 7.34
N ASP A 198 -12.05 15.11 8.53
CA ASP A 198 -11.57 16.15 9.43
C ASP A 198 -10.10 15.95 9.84
N TYR A 199 -9.70 14.69 10.08
CA TYR A 199 -8.36 14.36 10.55
C TYR A 199 -7.35 14.08 9.43
N PHE A 200 -7.76 13.50 8.29
CA PHE A 200 -6.82 12.89 7.36
C PHE A 200 -6.78 13.51 5.97
N VAL A 201 -7.85 14.17 5.50
CA VAL A 201 -7.89 14.67 4.12
C VAL A 201 -6.81 15.72 3.87
N GLU A 202 -6.74 16.77 4.67
CA GLU A 202 -5.75 17.83 4.46
C GLU A 202 -4.31 17.35 4.68
N PRO A 203 -3.97 16.57 5.74
CA PRO A 203 -2.64 15.98 5.87
C PRO A 203 -2.21 15.14 4.66
N TYR A 204 -3.07 14.26 4.16
CA TYR A 204 -2.74 13.44 3.00
C TYR A 204 -2.67 14.24 1.70
N LYS A 205 -3.50 15.28 1.52
CA LYS A 205 -3.37 16.22 0.39
C LYS A 205 -1.99 16.90 0.39
N GLU A 206 -1.49 17.26 1.57
CA GLU A 206 -0.17 17.86 1.70
C GLU A 206 0.93 16.86 1.33
N ILE A 207 0.88 15.63 1.85
CA ILE A 207 1.87 14.57 1.57
C ILE A 207 1.83 14.15 0.09
N TYR A 208 0.67 13.78 -0.44
CA TYR A 208 0.57 13.29 -1.82
C TYR A 208 0.74 14.42 -2.83
N GLY A 209 0.27 15.64 -2.51
CA GLY A 209 0.55 16.84 -3.30
C GLY A 209 2.04 17.12 -3.41
N TYR A 210 2.81 16.95 -2.31
CA TYR A 210 4.25 17.10 -2.33
C TYR A 210 4.90 16.12 -3.33
N TYR A 211 4.53 14.84 -3.29
CA TYR A 211 5.04 13.85 -4.24
C TYR A 211 4.69 14.18 -5.70
N HIS A 212 3.45 14.55 -5.98
CA HIS A 212 3.02 14.96 -7.33
C HIS A 212 3.78 16.21 -7.83
N ASP A 213 3.97 17.22 -6.99
CA ASP A 213 4.73 18.42 -7.32
C ASP A 213 6.21 18.13 -7.62
N HIS A 214 6.73 17.00 -7.13
CA HIS A 214 8.11 16.53 -7.36
C HIS A 214 8.22 15.41 -8.41
N GLY A 215 7.19 15.21 -9.24
CA GLY A 215 7.26 14.37 -10.44
C GLY A 215 6.74 12.94 -10.28
N VAL A 216 6.16 12.61 -9.14
CA VAL A 216 5.44 11.33 -8.97
C VAL A 216 4.17 11.36 -9.80
N GLU A 217 4.03 10.41 -10.72
CA GLU A 217 2.85 10.29 -11.58
C GLU A 217 1.67 9.65 -10.87
N PHE A 218 1.92 8.63 -10.03
CA PHE A 218 0.86 7.88 -9.35
C PHE A 218 1.14 7.62 -7.87
N VAL A 219 0.13 7.85 -7.06
CA VAL A 219 0.06 7.45 -5.65
C VAL A 219 -0.74 6.16 -5.53
N PHE A 220 -0.06 5.08 -5.14
CA PHE A 220 -0.68 3.83 -4.72
C PHE A 220 -0.85 3.85 -3.21
N HIS A 221 -2.07 3.75 -2.74
CA HIS A 221 -2.37 3.69 -1.32
C HIS A 221 -2.90 2.31 -0.96
N HIS A 222 -2.19 1.63 -0.06
CA HIS A 222 -2.64 0.37 0.50
C HIS A 222 -3.58 0.61 1.68
N ASN A 223 -4.71 -0.08 1.61
CA ASN A 223 -5.66 -0.19 2.70
C ASN A 223 -6.52 -1.43 2.46
N ASP A 224 -6.30 -2.49 3.23
CA ASP A 224 -7.00 -3.78 3.09
C ASP A 224 -8.23 -3.88 4.02
N SER A 225 -9.03 -2.83 4.03
CA SER A 225 -10.24 -2.74 4.84
C SER A 225 -11.49 -2.36 4.05
N TYR A 226 -12.64 -2.40 4.71
CA TYR A 226 -13.84 -1.77 4.17
C TYR A 226 -13.68 -0.23 4.21
N SER A 227 -13.57 0.36 3.03
CA SER A 227 -13.38 1.81 2.86
C SER A 227 -14.11 2.36 1.63
N ALA A 228 -15.11 1.65 1.10
CA ALA A 228 -15.93 2.12 -0.02
C ALA A 228 -16.60 3.48 0.26
N ASN A 229 -16.93 3.74 1.52
CA ASN A 229 -17.50 5.01 2.00
C ASN A 229 -16.47 6.16 2.04
N LEU A 230 -15.16 5.87 1.94
CA LEU A 230 -14.07 6.84 1.98
C LEU A 230 -13.52 7.18 0.58
N VAL A 231 -13.96 6.49 -0.48
CA VAL A 231 -13.45 6.71 -1.86
C VAL A 231 -13.52 8.18 -2.32
N PRO A 232 -14.59 8.96 -2.03
CA PRO A 232 -14.58 10.39 -2.37
C PRO A 232 -13.40 11.16 -1.76
N TYR A 233 -13.01 10.82 -0.54
CA TYR A 233 -11.87 11.44 0.14
C TYR A 233 -10.53 10.91 -0.39
N MET A 234 -10.44 9.63 -0.77
CA MET A 234 -9.25 9.09 -1.46
C MET A 234 -8.94 9.88 -2.73
N ILE A 235 -9.96 10.17 -3.54
CA ILE A 235 -9.84 10.99 -4.74
C ILE A 235 -9.42 12.42 -4.38
N GLU A 236 -10.03 13.02 -3.35
CA GLU A 236 -9.70 14.36 -2.89
C GLU A 236 -8.25 14.46 -2.37
N MET A 237 -7.75 13.43 -1.71
CA MET A 237 -6.36 13.34 -1.22
C MET A 237 -5.33 13.17 -2.35
N GLY A 238 -5.75 12.83 -3.57
CA GLY A 238 -4.86 12.58 -4.69
C GLY A 238 -4.35 11.13 -4.78
N ILE A 239 -5.12 10.17 -4.28
CA ILE A 239 -4.82 8.75 -4.46
C ILE A 239 -5.28 8.33 -5.85
N ASP A 240 -4.35 7.81 -6.67
CA ASP A 240 -4.62 7.33 -8.02
C ASP A 240 -5.03 5.85 -8.04
N VAL A 241 -4.48 5.05 -7.13
CA VAL A 241 -4.75 3.63 -7.03
C VAL A 241 -4.97 3.23 -5.57
N TRP A 242 -6.14 2.71 -5.26
CA TRP A 242 -6.40 2.04 -4.00
C TRP A 242 -6.03 0.57 -4.11
N GLN A 243 -4.92 0.15 -3.49
CA GLN A 243 -4.50 -1.24 -3.37
C GLN A 243 -5.01 -1.82 -2.06
N GLY A 244 -5.33 -3.11 -2.04
CA GLY A 244 -5.92 -3.81 -0.89
C GLY A 244 -7.45 -3.79 -0.91
N ASN A 245 -8.06 -3.26 -1.98
CA ASN A 245 -9.52 -3.23 -2.11
C ASN A 245 -10.10 -4.65 -1.99
N MET A 246 -10.82 -4.91 -0.90
CA MET A 246 -11.44 -6.19 -0.60
C MET A 246 -12.81 -6.36 -1.28
N GLU A 247 -13.25 -7.61 -1.48
CA GLU A 247 -14.56 -7.94 -2.06
C GLU A 247 -15.73 -7.28 -1.30
N SER A 248 -15.61 -7.12 0.02
CA SER A 248 -16.61 -6.45 0.87
C SER A 248 -16.94 -5.02 0.47
N ASN A 249 -16.10 -4.37 -0.33
CA ASN A 249 -16.27 -2.99 -0.82
C ASN A 249 -17.17 -2.88 -2.06
N ASP A 250 -17.66 -3.97 -2.64
CA ASP A 250 -18.42 -3.97 -3.90
C ASP A 250 -17.69 -3.23 -5.03
N THR A 251 -16.57 -3.80 -5.46
CA THR A 251 -15.69 -3.21 -6.50
C THR A 251 -16.46 -2.87 -7.78
N LYS A 252 -17.50 -3.63 -8.13
CA LYS A 252 -18.31 -3.34 -9.34
C LYS A 252 -19.06 -2.03 -9.20
N ALA A 253 -19.73 -1.82 -8.07
CA ALA A 253 -20.44 -0.56 -7.80
C ALA A 253 -19.47 0.62 -7.75
N MET A 254 -18.27 0.43 -7.20
CA MET A 254 -17.25 1.48 -7.17
C MET A 254 -16.72 1.82 -8.58
N LEU A 255 -16.46 0.82 -9.42
CA LEU A 255 -16.06 1.03 -10.81
C LEU A 255 -17.14 1.77 -11.62
N GLU A 256 -18.42 1.44 -11.44
CA GLU A 256 -19.51 2.16 -12.09
C GLU A 256 -19.52 3.65 -11.73
N LYS A 257 -19.15 3.98 -10.48
CA LYS A 257 -19.24 5.35 -9.95
C LYS A 257 -17.96 6.17 -10.13
N TYR A 258 -16.80 5.56 -10.02
CA TYR A 258 -15.51 6.26 -9.90
C TYR A 258 -14.49 5.90 -10.99
N LYS A 259 -14.85 5.09 -11.99
CA LYS A 259 -13.98 4.74 -13.12
C LYS A 259 -13.37 5.99 -13.74
N GLY A 260 -12.04 5.95 -13.94
CA GLY A 260 -11.27 7.07 -14.49
C GLY A 260 -10.90 8.17 -13.47
N GLN A 261 -11.42 8.12 -12.24
CA GLN A 261 -11.04 9.04 -11.16
C GLN A 261 -10.06 8.39 -10.18
N ILE A 262 -10.19 7.08 -9.97
CA ILE A 262 -9.31 6.25 -9.16
C ILE A 262 -9.35 4.82 -9.72
N ALA A 263 -8.24 4.10 -9.65
CA ALA A 263 -8.20 2.68 -9.99
C ALA A 263 -8.23 1.80 -8.73
N PHE A 264 -8.83 0.63 -8.86
CA PHE A 264 -8.98 -0.35 -7.77
C PHE A 264 -8.07 -1.54 -8.02
N MET A 265 -7.10 -1.74 -7.13
CA MET A 265 -6.15 -2.86 -7.16
C MET A 265 -6.44 -3.79 -5.99
N GLY A 266 -6.88 -5.03 -6.27
CA GLY A 266 -7.29 -5.97 -5.24
C GLY A 266 -8.39 -6.91 -5.70
N ASN A 267 -9.38 -7.10 -4.83
CA ASN A 267 -10.60 -7.88 -5.02
C ASN A 267 -10.37 -9.41 -5.19
N ILE A 268 -9.14 -9.87 -4.97
CA ILE A 268 -8.82 -11.29 -4.79
C ILE A 268 -8.43 -11.45 -3.32
N ASP A 269 -9.42 -11.71 -2.48
CA ASP A 269 -9.22 -11.75 -1.05
C ASP A 269 -8.31 -12.91 -0.64
N ASN A 270 -7.39 -12.66 0.28
CA ASN A 270 -6.44 -13.67 0.76
C ASN A 270 -7.15 -14.93 1.25
N LYS A 271 -8.29 -14.80 1.94
CA LYS A 271 -9.07 -15.94 2.44
C LYS A 271 -9.47 -16.94 1.36
N ASP A 272 -9.56 -16.51 0.10
CA ASP A 272 -10.06 -17.32 -1.02
C ASP A 272 -8.93 -18.07 -1.76
N VAL A 273 -7.69 -17.59 -1.63
CA VAL A 273 -6.52 -18.16 -2.34
C VAL A 273 -5.33 -18.48 -1.43
N ASP A 274 -5.15 -17.75 -0.32
CA ASP A 274 -3.96 -17.78 0.53
C ASP A 274 -4.27 -18.42 1.91
N PHE A 275 -4.60 -19.71 1.91
CA PHE A 275 -4.99 -20.46 3.08
C PHE A 275 -4.20 -21.78 3.21
N HIS A 276 -4.22 -22.36 4.41
CA HIS A 276 -3.53 -23.64 4.64
C HIS A 276 -4.10 -24.76 3.78
N GLY A 277 -3.27 -25.34 2.92
CA GLY A 277 -3.65 -26.44 2.04
C GLY A 277 -4.30 -26.00 0.73
N TRP A 278 -4.15 -24.72 0.33
CA TRP A 278 -4.54 -24.24 -0.99
C TRP A 278 -4.00 -25.13 -2.13
N THR A 279 -4.68 -25.16 -3.25
CA THR A 279 -4.25 -25.90 -4.44
C THR A 279 -4.16 -24.97 -5.66
N PRO A 280 -3.35 -25.32 -6.68
CA PRO A 280 -3.33 -24.56 -7.94
C PRO A 280 -4.72 -24.43 -8.59
N GLU A 281 -5.57 -25.43 -8.44
CA GLU A 281 -6.94 -25.42 -8.96
C GLU A 281 -7.84 -24.38 -8.26
N ASP A 282 -7.68 -24.22 -6.93
CA ASP A 282 -8.39 -23.18 -6.18
C ASP A 282 -8.00 -21.79 -6.68
N VAL A 283 -6.69 -21.53 -6.77
CA VAL A 283 -6.15 -20.25 -7.23
C VAL A 283 -6.60 -19.96 -8.68
N LYS A 284 -6.53 -20.96 -9.56
CA LYS A 284 -7.00 -20.82 -10.96
C LYS A 284 -8.48 -20.47 -11.03
N ARG A 285 -9.31 -21.17 -10.31
CA ARG A 285 -10.75 -20.94 -10.28
C ARG A 285 -11.06 -19.52 -9.85
N VAL A 286 -10.52 -19.08 -8.71
CA VAL A 286 -10.75 -17.72 -8.20
C VAL A 286 -10.24 -16.67 -9.18
N ALA A 287 -9.02 -16.80 -9.72
CA ALA A 287 -8.48 -15.87 -10.69
C ALA A 287 -9.39 -15.72 -11.92
N TYR A 288 -9.83 -16.82 -12.51
CA TYR A 288 -10.67 -16.79 -13.72
C TYR A 288 -12.08 -16.23 -13.44
N GLU A 289 -12.70 -16.58 -12.31
CA GLU A 289 -14.00 -16.04 -11.88
C GLU A 289 -13.94 -14.51 -11.75
N HIS A 290 -12.87 -13.98 -11.16
CA HIS A 290 -12.67 -12.54 -11.04
C HIS A 290 -12.41 -11.88 -12.40
N LEU A 291 -11.50 -12.42 -13.21
CA LEU A 291 -11.15 -11.83 -14.50
C LEU A 291 -12.32 -11.87 -15.51
N ASP A 292 -13.13 -12.93 -15.52
CA ASP A 292 -14.34 -12.99 -16.34
C ASP A 292 -15.43 -11.99 -15.87
N GLY A 293 -15.36 -11.52 -14.65
CA GLY A 293 -16.33 -10.60 -14.03
C GLY A 293 -16.06 -9.12 -14.23
N TYR A 294 -14.86 -8.74 -14.69
CA TYR A 294 -14.39 -7.34 -14.75
C TYR A 294 -13.84 -6.95 -16.12
N ASP A 295 -13.87 -5.63 -16.40
CA ASP A 295 -13.09 -4.98 -17.45
C ASP A 295 -11.75 -4.54 -16.84
N PHE A 296 -10.70 -4.41 -17.65
CA PHE A 296 -9.36 -4.03 -17.19
C PHE A 296 -9.11 -2.51 -17.10
N GLN A 297 -10.12 -1.67 -17.38
CA GLN A 297 -10.03 -0.23 -17.19
C GLN A 297 -10.33 0.14 -15.73
N SER A 298 -9.41 0.83 -15.07
CA SER A 298 -9.44 1.21 -13.65
C SER A 298 -9.52 0.02 -12.67
N TYR A 299 -9.23 -1.21 -13.15
CA TYR A 299 -9.21 -2.41 -12.34
C TYR A 299 -7.91 -3.21 -12.54
N ILE A 300 -7.25 -3.55 -11.43
CA ILE A 300 -6.02 -4.33 -11.38
C ILE A 300 -6.28 -5.54 -10.47
N PRO A 301 -6.43 -6.76 -11.04
CA PRO A 301 -6.60 -7.96 -10.24
C PRO A 301 -5.35 -8.17 -9.36
N CYS A 302 -5.55 -8.22 -8.05
CA CYS A 302 -4.47 -8.34 -7.10
C CYS A 302 -4.96 -9.04 -5.83
N ILE A 303 -4.06 -9.77 -5.19
CA ILE A 303 -4.26 -10.21 -3.81
C ILE A 303 -4.35 -8.98 -2.90
N THR A 304 -5.22 -9.01 -1.89
CA THR A 304 -5.50 -7.83 -1.04
C THR A 304 -4.39 -7.51 -0.05
N GLN A 305 -3.55 -8.47 0.32
CA GLN A 305 -2.39 -8.25 1.18
C GLN A 305 -1.47 -7.14 0.65
N GLY A 306 -0.91 -6.33 1.53
CA GLY A 306 -0.01 -5.22 1.20
C GLY A 306 1.37 -5.70 0.73
N GLY A 307 1.61 -5.62 -0.58
CA GLY A 307 2.87 -6.00 -1.19
C GLY A 307 2.82 -7.27 -2.04
N PRO A 308 3.84 -7.51 -2.87
CA PRO A 308 3.92 -8.66 -3.76
C PRO A 308 4.31 -9.94 -3.00
N GLY A 309 3.34 -10.62 -2.45
CA GLY A 309 3.58 -11.84 -1.67
C GLY A 309 2.30 -12.52 -1.20
N SER A 310 2.47 -13.54 -0.38
CA SER A 310 1.39 -14.32 0.25
C SER A 310 1.85 -14.88 1.60
N THR A 311 0.91 -15.15 2.50
CA THR A 311 1.19 -15.75 3.81
C THR A 311 1.63 -17.22 3.66
N PHE A 312 1.00 -17.95 2.74
CA PHE A 312 1.36 -19.33 2.43
C PHE A 312 2.21 -19.39 1.15
N SER A 313 3.35 -20.04 1.26
CA SER A 313 4.36 -20.07 0.20
C SER A 313 3.80 -20.51 -1.15
N GLY A 314 4.12 -19.74 -2.20
CA GLY A 314 3.82 -20.03 -3.59
C GLY A 314 2.46 -19.54 -4.08
N THR A 315 1.52 -19.17 -3.22
CA THR A 315 0.16 -18.74 -3.63
C THR A 315 0.20 -17.52 -4.55
N TYR A 316 0.97 -16.49 -4.16
CA TYR A 316 1.12 -15.28 -4.99
C TYR A 316 1.69 -15.59 -6.38
N VAL A 317 2.73 -16.42 -6.45
CA VAL A 317 3.36 -16.81 -7.72
C VAL A 317 2.38 -17.58 -8.61
N GLU A 318 1.61 -18.49 -8.00
CA GLU A 318 0.60 -19.26 -8.74
C GLU A 318 -0.55 -18.37 -9.22
N LEU A 319 -0.97 -17.38 -8.44
CA LEU A 319 -1.94 -16.38 -8.87
C LEU A 319 -1.43 -15.58 -10.07
N CYS A 320 -0.20 -15.07 -10.01
CA CYS A 320 0.41 -14.37 -11.15
C CYS A 320 0.45 -15.22 -12.40
N LYS A 321 0.79 -16.49 -12.29
CA LYS A 321 0.80 -17.45 -13.41
C LYS A 321 -0.59 -17.58 -14.05
N TYR A 322 -1.66 -17.66 -13.26
CA TYR A 322 -3.00 -17.82 -13.82
C TYR A 322 -3.58 -16.55 -14.42
N ILE A 323 -3.21 -15.37 -13.91
CA ILE A 323 -3.55 -14.10 -14.55
C ILE A 323 -2.83 -14.00 -15.91
N ASP A 324 -1.54 -14.38 -16.00
CA ASP A 324 -0.80 -14.43 -17.28
C ASP A 324 -1.44 -15.41 -18.25
N GLN A 325 -1.77 -16.61 -17.78
CA GLN A 325 -2.43 -17.63 -18.60
C GLN A 325 -3.76 -17.12 -19.16
N TYR A 326 -4.56 -16.46 -18.33
CA TYR A 326 -5.81 -15.84 -18.77
C TYR A 326 -5.58 -14.78 -19.85
N ASN A 327 -4.60 -13.88 -19.65
CA ASN A 327 -4.23 -12.88 -20.64
C ASN A 327 -3.80 -13.52 -21.99
N CYS A 328 -3.02 -14.59 -21.94
CA CYS A 328 -2.66 -15.35 -23.14
C CYS A 328 -3.90 -15.94 -23.86
N GLU A 329 -4.78 -16.59 -23.12
CA GLU A 329 -5.95 -17.27 -23.67
C GLU A 329 -6.99 -16.30 -24.25
N LYS A 330 -7.20 -15.15 -23.62
CA LYS A 330 -8.25 -14.20 -23.98
C LYS A 330 -7.80 -13.15 -25.01
N PHE A 331 -6.55 -12.70 -24.94
CA PHE A 331 -6.05 -11.60 -25.78
C PHE A 331 -5.02 -12.05 -26.81
N GLY A 332 -4.64 -13.34 -26.81
CA GLY A 332 -3.79 -13.94 -27.85
C GLY A 332 -2.30 -13.66 -27.69
N PHE A 333 -1.84 -13.25 -26.53
CA PHE A 333 -0.43 -13.11 -26.24
C PHE A 333 0.21 -14.46 -25.93
N THR A 334 1.50 -14.56 -26.15
CA THR A 334 2.33 -15.68 -25.68
C THR A 334 2.89 -15.38 -24.30
N GLN A 335 3.20 -16.43 -23.54
CA GLN A 335 3.87 -16.29 -22.25
C GLN A 335 5.20 -15.50 -22.36
N GLN A 336 5.96 -15.76 -23.42
CA GLN A 336 7.23 -15.06 -23.65
C GLN A 336 7.04 -13.56 -23.88
N GLU A 337 6.02 -13.15 -24.63
CA GLU A 337 5.72 -11.73 -24.84
C GLU A 337 5.37 -11.03 -23.51
N ILE A 338 4.60 -11.67 -22.62
CA ILE A 338 4.28 -11.15 -21.30
C ILE A 338 5.54 -11.00 -20.44
N GLU A 339 6.39 -12.04 -20.40
CA GLU A 339 7.65 -12.01 -19.66
C GLU A 339 8.62 -10.95 -20.18
N ASP A 340 8.72 -10.79 -21.50
CA ASP A 340 9.58 -9.77 -22.13
C ASP A 340 9.08 -8.33 -21.85
N ALA A 341 7.79 -8.15 -21.58
CA ALA A 341 7.17 -6.85 -21.33
C ALA A 341 7.34 -6.32 -19.90
N ARG A 342 7.80 -7.14 -18.96
CA ARG A 342 7.95 -6.78 -17.55
C ARG A 342 9.36 -7.05 -17.00
N LEU A 343 9.64 -6.53 -15.82
CA LEU A 343 10.74 -6.98 -14.99
C LEU A 343 10.38 -8.34 -14.36
N PRO A 344 11.36 -9.11 -13.85
CA PRO A 344 11.06 -10.27 -13.03
C PRO A 344 10.09 -9.89 -11.90
N LEU A 345 9.08 -10.74 -11.67
CA LEU A 345 8.11 -10.48 -10.60
C LEU A 345 8.82 -10.38 -9.25
N GLN A 346 8.49 -9.36 -8.50
CA GLN A 346 8.91 -9.29 -7.09
C GLN A 346 8.11 -10.30 -6.28
N VAL A 347 8.79 -10.95 -5.33
CA VAL A 347 8.16 -11.75 -4.28
C VAL A 347 8.85 -11.34 -2.99
N ILE A 348 8.17 -10.51 -2.19
CA ILE A 348 8.71 -10.00 -0.93
C ILE A 348 8.36 -10.96 0.22
N PHE A 349 7.17 -11.55 0.16
CA PHE A 349 6.66 -12.51 1.13
C PHE A 349 6.23 -13.79 0.41
N GLY A 350 6.52 -14.98 0.99
CA GLY A 350 6.05 -16.24 0.42
C GLY A 350 6.98 -17.41 0.60
#